data_af443a8074d6e66cdccbe59f8ad4c5e8
#
_entry.id   af443a8074d6e66cdccbe59f8ad4c5e8
#
_cell.length_a   1.000
_cell.length_b   1.000
_cell.length_c   1.000
_cell.angle_alpha   90.00
_cell.angle_beta   90.00
_cell.angle_gamma   90.00
#
_symmetry.space_group_name_H-M   'P 1'
#
loop_
_entity.id
_entity.type
_entity.pdbx_description
1 polymer ?
#
loop_
_entity_poly.entity_id
_entity_poly.type
_entity_poly.pdbx_seq_one_letter_code
_entity_poly.pdbx_strand_id
1 'polypeptide(L)'
;MPVVSEMTKDQHSILQLFLDGPKNVFFEIMSMESDKVNLINMTLSNHMSAMNETLIKQGLKPRISIFKENDVKELGFYFCIEILTVIYLAKLLNVDPFVQEAVELQKNNLS
;
A
#
# COMPACT_ATOMS: atom_id res chain seq x y z
N MET A 1 4.85 3.32 -9.04
CA MET A 1 3.84 4.33 -8.64
C MET A 1 2.80 3.62 -7.78
N PRO A 2 2.46 4.12 -6.59
CA PRO A 2 1.39 3.53 -5.79
C PRO A 2 0.02 3.70 -6.48
N VAL A 3 -0.79 2.66 -6.42
CA VAL A 3 -2.18 2.67 -6.91
C VAL A 3 -3.07 2.31 -5.74
N VAL A 4 -3.97 3.22 -5.39
CA VAL A 4 -4.93 3.00 -4.31
C VAL A 4 -6.14 2.28 -4.86
N SER A 5 -6.61 1.27 -4.13
CA SER A 5 -7.79 0.47 -4.47
C SER A 5 -8.62 0.22 -3.22
N GLU A 6 -9.92 0.37 -3.32
CA GLU A 6 -10.86 0.07 -2.23
C GLU A 6 -11.29 -1.40 -2.30
N MET A 7 -11.03 -2.16 -1.25
CA MET A 7 -11.13 -3.61 -1.26
C MET A 7 -12.52 -4.13 -1.64
N THR A 8 -13.58 -3.48 -1.21
CA THR A 8 -14.96 -3.90 -1.50
C THR A 8 -15.48 -3.43 -2.87
N LYS A 9 -14.89 -2.38 -3.44
CA LYS A 9 -15.33 -1.75 -4.68
C LYS A 9 -14.56 -2.23 -5.90
N ASP A 10 -13.25 -2.37 -5.76
CA ASP A 10 -12.34 -2.59 -6.89
C ASP A 10 -11.93 -4.07 -7.05
N GLN A 11 -12.42 -4.97 -6.20
CA GLN A 11 -12.10 -6.40 -6.26
C GLN A 11 -12.44 -7.03 -7.61
N HIS A 12 -13.58 -6.64 -8.20
CA HIS A 12 -14.07 -7.21 -9.46
C HIS A 12 -13.44 -6.61 -10.71
N SER A 13 -12.64 -5.56 -10.57
CA SER A 13 -12.05 -4.87 -11.73
C SER A 13 -10.52 -4.84 -11.66
N ILE A 14 -9.97 -4.22 -10.65
CA ILE A 14 -8.53 -3.92 -10.57
C ILE A 14 -7.73 -5.11 -10.03
N LEU A 15 -8.27 -5.86 -9.05
CA LEU A 15 -7.57 -7.00 -8.46
C LEU A 15 -7.21 -8.06 -9.50
N GLN A 16 -8.14 -8.40 -10.40
CA GLN A 16 -7.90 -9.37 -11.45
C GLN A 16 -6.72 -8.96 -12.36
N LEU A 17 -6.65 -7.68 -12.72
CA LEU A 17 -5.54 -7.16 -13.52
C LEU A 17 -4.19 -7.32 -12.81
N PHE A 18 -4.15 -7.10 -11.50
CA PHE A 18 -2.92 -7.27 -10.72
C PHE A 18 -2.55 -8.74 -10.54
N LEU A 19 -3.52 -9.63 -10.38
CA LEU A 19 -3.27 -11.05 -10.18
C LEU A 19 -2.87 -11.76 -11.47
N ASP A 20 -3.43 -11.38 -12.61
CA ASP A 20 -3.11 -11.97 -13.91
C ASP A 20 -1.99 -11.23 -14.66
N GLY A 21 -1.69 -10.01 -14.24
CA GLY A 21 -0.65 -9.18 -14.82
C GLY A 21 0.78 -9.58 -14.42
N PRO A 22 1.77 -8.76 -14.82
CA PRO A 22 3.17 -8.96 -14.45
C PRO A 22 3.35 -9.00 -12.93
N LYS A 23 4.11 -9.98 -12.42
CA LYS A 23 4.36 -10.17 -10.98
C LYS A 23 5.43 -9.21 -10.43
N ASN A 24 5.35 -7.94 -10.80
CA ASN A 24 6.24 -6.86 -10.39
C ASN A 24 5.56 -5.84 -9.47
N VAL A 25 4.47 -6.24 -8.83
CA VAL A 25 3.70 -5.43 -7.90
C VAL A 25 3.92 -5.89 -6.46
N PHE A 26 3.89 -4.95 -5.54
CA PHE A 26 3.87 -5.17 -4.11
C PHE A 26 2.50 -4.75 -3.58
N PHE A 27 1.92 -5.58 -2.73
CA PHE A 27 0.62 -5.31 -2.13
C PHE A 27 0.78 -4.87 -0.68
N GLU A 28 0.10 -3.82 -0.33
CA GLU A 28 -0.11 -3.42 1.05
C GLU A 28 -1.60 -3.38 1.34
N ILE A 29 -2.02 -4.13 2.34
CA ILE A 29 -3.39 -4.13 2.84
C ILE A 29 -3.43 -3.21 4.05
N MET A 30 -4.15 -2.12 3.95
CA MET A 30 -4.36 -1.17 5.03
C MET A 30 -5.74 -1.37 5.62
N SER A 31 -5.83 -1.45 6.94
CA SER A 31 -7.08 -1.63 7.67
C SER A 31 -7.11 -0.76 8.92
N MET A 32 -8.30 -0.40 9.34
CA MET A 32 -8.52 0.28 10.62
C MET A 32 -9.18 -0.69 11.60
N GLU A 33 -8.60 -0.80 12.79
CA GLU A 33 -9.17 -1.53 13.90
C GLU A 33 -10.03 -0.59 14.74
N SER A 34 -11.25 -1.00 15.02
CA SER A 34 -12.19 -0.26 15.86
C SER A 34 -12.57 -1.09 17.05
N ASP A 35 -12.60 -0.48 18.24
CA ASP A 35 -13.08 -1.13 19.47
C ASP A 35 -14.59 -1.45 19.43
N LYS A 36 -15.29 -0.88 18.45
CA LYS A 36 -16.72 -1.14 18.27
C LYS A 36 -16.93 -2.41 17.47
N VAL A 37 -17.40 -3.44 18.16
CA VAL A 37 -17.85 -4.68 17.50
C VAL A 37 -19.20 -4.42 16.83
N ASN A 38 -19.20 -4.31 15.52
CA ASN A 38 -20.40 -4.22 14.70
C ASN A 38 -20.25 -5.07 13.42
N LEU A 39 -21.37 -5.31 12.75
CA LEU A 39 -21.40 -6.15 11.54
C LEU A 39 -20.45 -5.62 10.45
N ILE A 40 -20.33 -4.31 10.30
CA ILE A 40 -19.47 -3.68 9.28
C ILE A 40 -18.00 -4.01 9.56
N ASN A 41 -17.53 -3.81 10.81
CA ASN A 41 -16.15 -4.07 11.19
C ASN A 41 -15.79 -5.56 11.07
N MET A 42 -16.71 -6.45 11.43
CA MET A 42 -16.54 -7.90 11.22
C MET A 42 -16.43 -8.24 9.73
N THR A 43 -17.28 -7.65 8.90
CA THR A 43 -17.23 -7.86 7.44
C THR A 43 -15.92 -7.37 6.84
N LEU A 44 -15.46 -6.17 7.22
CA LEU A 44 -14.17 -5.63 6.75
C LEU A 44 -12.99 -6.50 7.17
N SER A 45 -12.96 -6.98 8.41
CA SER A 45 -11.93 -7.90 8.90
C SER A 45 -11.92 -9.22 8.11
N ASN A 46 -13.09 -9.78 7.82
CA ASN A 46 -13.21 -10.99 7.00
C ASN A 46 -12.71 -10.76 5.57
N HIS A 47 -13.05 -9.63 4.96
CA HIS A 47 -12.56 -9.25 3.64
C HIS A 47 -11.03 -9.09 3.62
N MET A 48 -10.45 -8.46 4.64
CA MET A 48 -9.00 -8.34 4.77
C MET A 48 -8.33 -9.71 4.86
N SER A 49 -8.86 -10.61 5.68
CA SER A 49 -8.31 -11.96 5.83
C SER A 49 -8.40 -12.76 4.53
N ALA A 50 -9.56 -12.72 3.86
CA ALA A 50 -9.75 -13.39 2.58
C ALA A 50 -8.83 -12.85 1.48
N MET A 51 -8.61 -11.54 1.44
CA MET A 51 -7.67 -10.91 0.51
C MET A 51 -6.23 -11.38 0.77
N ASN A 52 -5.80 -11.33 2.03
CA ASN A 52 -4.47 -11.78 2.43
C ASN A 52 -4.22 -13.23 2.03
N GLU A 53 -5.17 -14.13 2.33
CA GLU A 53 -5.07 -15.53 1.92
C GLU A 53 -5.01 -15.70 0.41
N THR A 54 -5.80 -14.94 -0.34
CA THR A 54 -5.81 -14.99 -1.81
C THR A 54 -4.45 -14.60 -2.37
N LEU A 55 -3.86 -13.50 -1.89
CA LEU A 55 -2.54 -13.06 -2.32
C LEU A 55 -1.45 -14.08 -1.99
N ILE A 56 -1.49 -14.65 -0.78
CA ILE A 56 -0.53 -15.70 -0.38
C ILE A 56 -0.66 -16.95 -1.27
N LYS A 57 -1.88 -17.40 -1.56
CA LYS A 57 -2.13 -18.54 -2.48
C LYS A 57 -1.61 -18.29 -3.89
N GLN A 58 -1.55 -17.03 -4.31
CA GLN A 58 -0.95 -16.61 -5.60
C GLN A 58 0.59 -16.44 -5.53
N GLY A 59 1.21 -16.81 -4.41
CA GLY A 59 2.66 -16.69 -4.22
C GLY A 59 3.16 -15.28 -3.93
N LEU A 60 2.26 -14.36 -3.61
CA LEU A 60 2.57 -12.99 -3.25
C LEU A 60 2.74 -12.86 -1.74
N LYS A 61 3.52 -11.87 -1.31
CA LYS A 61 3.76 -11.59 0.11
C LYS A 61 3.27 -10.18 0.42
N PRO A 62 1.98 -9.99 0.71
CA PRO A 62 1.45 -8.68 1.06
C PRO A 62 1.99 -8.22 2.41
N ARG A 63 2.14 -6.91 2.57
CA ARG A 63 2.29 -6.25 3.87
C ARG A 63 0.92 -5.91 4.41
N ILE A 64 0.72 -6.08 5.70
CA ILE A 64 -0.53 -5.70 6.38
C ILE A 64 -0.19 -4.58 7.36
N SER A 65 -0.90 -3.45 7.23
CA SER A 65 -0.81 -2.29 8.12
C SER A 65 -2.17 -2.06 8.79
N ILE A 66 -2.21 -2.23 10.10
CA ILE A 66 -3.44 -2.06 10.89
C ILE A 66 -3.29 -0.82 11.75
N PHE A 67 -4.24 0.09 11.65
CA PHE A 67 -4.29 1.33 12.42
C PHE A 67 -5.43 1.30 13.41
N LYS A 68 -5.23 1.87 14.59
CA LYS A 68 -6.33 2.12 15.51
C LYS A 68 -7.19 3.28 15.05
N GLU A 69 -8.49 3.12 15.17
CA GLU A 69 -9.44 4.18 14.86
C GLU A 69 -9.12 5.45 15.66
N ASN A 70 -9.04 6.58 14.95
CA ASN A 70 -8.77 7.90 15.53
C ASN A 70 -7.40 8.09 16.22
N ASP A 71 -6.41 7.24 15.98
CA ASP A 71 -5.06 7.47 16.50
C ASP A 71 -4.15 8.16 15.46
N VAL A 72 -4.08 9.49 15.58
CA VAL A 72 -3.23 10.33 14.73
C VAL A 72 -1.73 10.03 14.91
N LYS A 73 -1.33 9.51 16.08
CA LYS A 73 0.08 9.16 16.35
C LYS A 73 0.48 7.92 15.56
N GLU A 74 -0.38 6.90 15.48
CA GLU A 74 -0.14 5.72 14.65
C GLU A 74 -0.02 6.09 13.17
N LEU A 75 -0.88 6.98 12.68
CA LEU A 75 -0.81 7.48 11.31
C LEU A 75 0.51 8.22 11.06
N GLY A 76 0.92 9.10 11.98
CA GLY A 76 2.20 9.80 11.88
C GLY A 76 3.39 8.86 11.91
N PHE A 77 3.37 7.83 12.75
CA PHE A 77 4.38 6.79 12.81
C PHE A 77 4.44 6.01 11.48
N TYR A 78 3.30 5.64 10.92
CA TYR A 78 3.23 4.99 9.62
C TYR A 78 3.88 5.83 8.52
N PHE A 79 3.55 7.11 8.40
CA PHE A 79 4.20 7.98 7.41
C PHE A 79 5.72 8.06 7.59
N CYS A 80 6.19 8.09 8.84
CA CYS A 80 7.62 8.06 9.12
C CYS A 80 8.28 6.77 8.62
N ILE A 81 7.66 5.61 8.86
CA ILE A 81 8.13 4.31 8.37
C ILE A 81 8.15 4.27 6.84
N GLU A 82 7.12 4.80 6.17
CA GLU A 82 7.07 4.83 4.71
C GLU A 82 8.20 5.68 4.11
N ILE A 83 8.45 6.86 4.68
CA ILE A 83 9.57 7.72 4.25
C ILE A 83 10.90 6.99 4.42
N LEU A 84 11.14 6.37 5.58
CA LEU A 84 12.36 5.61 5.83
C LEU A 84 12.47 4.41 4.87
N THR A 85 11.37 3.73 4.59
CA THR A 85 11.34 2.60 3.65
C THR A 85 11.78 3.04 2.25
N VAL A 86 11.29 4.18 1.76
CA VAL A 86 11.70 4.73 0.46
C VAL A 86 13.19 5.08 0.46
N ILE A 87 13.70 5.70 1.54
CA ILE A 87 15.12 6.04 1.65
C ILE A 87 15.99 4.78 1.64
N TYR A 88 15.63 3.75 2.42
CA TYR A 88 16.37 2.49 2.43
C TYR A 88 16.31 1.75 1.09
N LEU A 89 15.13 1.73 0.46
CA LEU A 89 14.96 1.11 -0.86
C LEU A 89 15.83 1.82 -1.91
N ALA A 90 15.82 3.14 -1.93
CA ALA A 90 16.68 3.92 -2.82
C ALA A 90 18.16 3.59 -2.61
N LYS A 91 18.60 3.46 -1.34
CA LYS A 91 19.97 3.05 -1.01
C LYS A 91 20.29 1.63 -1.51
N LEU A 92 19.36 0.69 -1.39
CA LEU A 92 19.54 -0.67 -1.90
C LEU A 92 19.62 -0.70 -3.43
N LEU A 93 18.89 0.19 -4.11
CA LEU A 93 18.89 0.34 -5.57
C LEU A 93 20.04 1.23 -6.07
N ASN A 94 20.87 1.75 -5.15
CA ASN A 94 21.95 2.69 -5.46
C ASN A 94 21.47 3.97 -6.19
N VAL A 95 20.32 4.48 -5.75
CA VAL A 95 19.71 5.73 -6.24
C VAL A 95 19.66 6.74 -5.11
N ASP A 96 19.90 8.02 -5.39
CA ASP A 96 19.74 9.09 -4.40
C ASP A 96 18.24 9.47 -4.25
N PRO A 97 17.62 9.26 -3.07
CA PRO A 97 16.22 9.58 -2.87
C PRO A 97 15.93 11.09 -2.74
N PHE A 98 16.97 11.92 -2.58
CA PHE A 98 16.82 13.35 -2.36
C PHE A 98 17.04 14.19 -3.63
N VAL A 99 17.48 13.56 -4.71
CA VAL A 99 17.71 14.22 -5.99
C VAL A 99 16.58 13.92 -6.96
N GLN A 100 16.06 14.93 -7.63
CA GLN A 100 14.96 14.85 -8.59
C GLN A 100 15.38 15.30 -9.99
N GLU A 101 16.49 14.77 -10.50
CA GLU A 101 17.05 15.16 -11.80
C GLU A 101 16.01 15.05 -12.94
N ALA A 102 15.19 14.01 -12.95
CA ALA A 102 14.15 13.84 -13.97
C ALA A 102 13.08 14.95 -13.93
N VAL A 103 12.75 15.44 -12.74
CA VAL A 103 11.81 16.56 -12.57
C VAL A 103 12.44 17.88 -13.00
N GLU A 104 13.71 18.09 -12.66
CA GLU A 104 14.44 19.29 -13.07
C GLU A 104 14.63 19.34 -14.60
N LEU A 105 14.92 18.21 -15.25
CA LEU A 105 14.96 18.11 -16.71
C LEU A 105 13.62 18.49 -17.35
N GLN A 106 12.52 18.06 -16.78
CA GLN A 106 11.19 18.43 -17.27
C GLN A 106 10.93 19.93 -17.12
N LYS A 107 11.28 20.54 -15.99
CA LYS A 107 11.12 21.98 -15.77
C LYS A 107 11.95 22.80 -16.76
N ASN A 108 13.19 22.38 -17.01
CA ASN A 108 14.07 23.05 -17.96
C ASN A 108 13.57 22.99 -19.41
N ASN A 109 12.80 21.98 -19.77
CA ASN A 109 12.17 21.86 -21.09
C ASN A 109 10.87 22.65 -21.24
N LEU A 110 10.34 23.21 -20.15
CA LEU A 110 9.14 24.06 -20.15
C LEU A 110 9.47 25.58 -20.19
N SER A 111 10.73 25.94 -20.07
CA SER A 111 11.24 27.32 -20.15
C SER A 111 11.75 27.63 -21.56
#